data_51142258e53745bd6f50f4b959b5053e
#
_entry.id   51142258e53745bd6f50f4b959b5053e
#
_cell.length_a   1.000
_cell.length_b   1.000
_cell.length_c   1.000
_cell.angle_alpha   90.00
_cell.angle_beta   90.00
_cell.angle_gamma   90.00
#
_symmetry.space_group_name_H-M   'P 1'
#
loop_
_entity.id
_entity.type
_entity.pdbx_description
1 polymer ?
#
loop_
_entity_poly.entity_id
_entity_poly.type
_entity_poly.pdbx_seq_one_letter_code
_entity_poly.pdbx_strand_id
1 'polypeptide(L)'
;RRSSDLLLKQINRKHVYIQTHNFPDPDAIASALGIQELLKHNGISSTICYKGKIDRYSTDKLRELMEIELLNVEDLSTILTDEDEVILVDAQKGNSNIVDITGDEIICIDHHPENEKFPYRFKDIRPEVGACATIVAQYFFENNIPMDRRIATTLTYGVRIDTNNLSRGVSKLDIEMLYRMFDECDYEVIHMLENSNLCFDDLMAYSSAISSIEVYDD
;
A
#
# COMPACT_ATOMS: atom_id res chain seq x y z
N ARG A 1 -21.09 7.06 -11.68
CA ARG A 1 -20.40 7.81 -10.60
C ARG A 1 -19.06 7.13 -10.40
N ARG A 2 -17.99 7.91 -10.39
CA ARG A 2 -16.62 7.40 -10.21
C ARG A 2 -16.45 6.93 -8.75
N SER A 3 -15.73 5.85 -8.53
CA SER A 3 -15.54 5.28 -7.16
C SER A 3 -14.94 6.29 -6.20
N SER A 4 -13.93 7.04 -6.62
CA SER A 4 -13.28 8.07 -5.80
C SER A 4 -14.20 9.27 -5.46
N ASP A 5 -15.14 9.66 -6.35
CA ASP A 5 -16.16 10.68 -6.02
C ASP A 5 -17.07 10.23 -4.87
N LEU A 6 -17.33 8.92 -4.79
CA LEU A 6 -18.13 8.33 -3.70
C LEU A 6 -17.33 8.29 -2.41
N LEU A 7 -16.04 7.90 -2.50
CA LEU A 7 -15.11 7.89 -1.39
C LEU A 7 -15.01 9.27 -0.73
N LEU A 8 -14.70 10.30 -1.51
CA LEU A 8 -14.49 11.66 -1.00
C LEU A 8 -15.74 12.23 -0.29
N LYS A 9 -16.94 11.83 -0.70
CA LYS A 9 -18.21 12.25 -0.05
C LYS A 9 -18.44 11.66 1.32
N GLN A 10 -17.69 10.62 1.71
CA GLN A 10 -17.83 9.99 3.01
C GLN A 10 -16.99 10.67 4.09
N ILE A 11 -16.03 11.50 3.68
CA ILE A 11 -15.11 12.18 4.57
C ILE A 11 -15.75 13.47 5.06
N ASN A 12 -15.87 13.62 6.37
CA ASN A 12 -16.44 14.81 7.01
C ASN A 12 -15.36 15.67 7.71
N ARG A 13 -14.18 15.12 7.91
CA ARG A 13 -13.07 15.80 8.60
C ARG A 13 -12.11 16.45 7.59
N LYS A 14 -11.43 17.50 8.00
CA LYS A 14 -10.38 18.16 7.22
C LYS A 14 -9.06 17.41 7.24
N HIS A 15 -8.90 16.54 8.22
CA HIS A 15 -7.76 15.65 8.39
C HIS A 15 -8.27 14.23 8.64
N VAL A 16 -7.63 13.25 8.02
CA VAL A 16 -7.95 11.83 8.17
C VAL A 16 -6.66 11.02 8.32
N TYR A 17 -6.79 9.83 8.90
CA TYR A 17 -5.68 8.88 9.01
C TYR A 17 -5.83 7.81 7.95
N ILE A 18 -4.72 7.43 7.31
CA ILE A 18 -4.67 6.34 6.34
C ILE A 18 -3.87 5.22 7.00
N GLN A 19 -4.54 4.14 7.36
CA GLN A 19 -3.91 3.01 8.03
C GLN A 19 -3.70 1.84 7.08
N THR A 20 -2.47 1.31 7.09
CA THR A 20 -2.09 0.07 6.41
C THR A 20 -2.16 -1.12 7.36
N HIS A 21 -1.96 -2.34 6.83
CA HIS A 21 -1.71 -3.51 7.68
C HIS A 21 -0.42 -3.36 8.52
N ASN A 22 -0.28 -4.20 9.54
CA ASN A 22 0.93 -4.27 10.36
C ASN A 22 2.12 -4.76 9.51
N PHE A 23 3.31 -4.21 9.74
CA PHE A 23 4.51 -4.53 8.95
C PHE A 23 4.29 -4.29 7.45
N PRO A 24 3.97 -3.05 7.03
CA PRO A 24 3.51 -2.77 5.68
C PRO A 24 4.54 -3.16 4.62
N ASP A 25 4.03 -3.71 3.56
CA ASP A 25 4.80 -4.05 2.36
C ASP A 25 4.72 -2.92 1.31
N PRO A 26 5.37 -3.06 0.15
CA PRO A 26 5.35 -2.02 -0.86
C PRO A 26 3.96 -1.72 -1.44
N ASP A 27 3.04 -2.69 -1.52
CA ASP A 27 1.68 -2.45 -2.02
C ASP A 27 0.87 -1.59 -1.03
N ALA A 28 0.92 -1.93 0.26
CA ALA A 28 0.28 -1.16 1.32
C ALA A 28 0.80 0.29 1.36
N ILE A 29 2.13 0.49 1.28
CA ILE A 29 2.75 1.82 1.30
C ILE A 29 2.39 2.61 0.05
N ALA A 30 2.43 1.98 -1.14
CA ALA A 30 2.08 2.61 -2.40
C ALA A 30 0.60 3.04 -2.41
N SER A 31 -0.28 2.17 -1.96
CA SER A 31 -1.70 2.44 -1.84
C SER A 31 -1.99 3.60 -0.89
N ALA A 32 -1.34 3.62 0.27
CA ALA A 32 -1.49 4.70 1.24
C ALA A 32 -1.01 6.05 0.68
N LEU A 33 0.15 6.07 0.01
CA LEU A 33 0.67 7.28 -0.64
C LEU A 33 -0.29 7.76 -1.74
N GLY A 34 -0.79 6.85 -2.58
CA GLY A 34 -1.74 7.21 -3.64
C GLY A 34 -3.02 7.82 -3.08
N ILE A 35 -3.60 7.24 -2.01
CA ILE A 35 -4.77 7.82 -1.34
C ILE A 35 -4.43 9.17 -0.70
N GLN A 36 -3.26 9.33 -0.08
CA GLN A 36 -2.83 10.62 0.47
C GLN A 36 -2.78 11.72 -0.60
N GLU A 37 -2.20 11.45 -1.76
CA GLU A 37 -2.12 12.43 -2.84
C GLU A 37 -3.50 12.71 -3.47
N LEU A 38 -4.38 11.71 -3.58
CA LEU A 38 -5.76 11.89 -4.00
C LEU A 38 -6.52 12.84 -3.04
N LEU A 39 -6.37 12.65 -1.74
CA LEU A 39 -6.96 13.49 -0.70
C LEU A 39 -6.42 14.91 -0.74
N LYS A 40 -5.11 15.05 -0.84
CA LYS A 40 -4.42 16.34 -0.96
C LYS A 40 -4.88 17.14 -2.17
N HIS A 41 -5.06 16.47 -3.33
CA HIS A 41 -5.62 17.10 -4.54
C HIS A 41 -7.02 17.67 -4.29
N ASN A 42 -7.77 17.08 -3.36
CA ASN A 42 -9.11 17.52 -2.97
C ASN A 42 -9.13 18.41 -1.70
N GLY A 43 -7.98 18.90 -1.23
CA GLY A 43 -7.86 19.80 -0.08
C GLY A 43 -8.06 19.14 1.28
N ILE A 44 -7.95 17.81 1.36
CA ILE A 44 -8.04 17.05 2.61
C ILE A 44 -6.62 16.66 3.02
N SER A 45 -6.21 17.01 4.24
CA SER A 45 -4.93 16.59 4.79
C SER A 45 -5.03 15.17 5.36
N SER A 46 -3.92 14.45 5.37
CA SER A 46 -3.91 13.09 5.92
C SER A 46 -2.55 12.69 6.48
N THR A 47 -2.57 11.74 7.40
CA THR A 47 -1.39 11.11 7.98
C THR A 47 -1.45 9.62 7.69
N ILE A 48 -0.37 9.07 7.11
CA ILE A 48 -0.25 7.62 6.90
C ILE A 48 0.29 7.00 8.18
N CYS A 49 -0.35 5.95 8.67
CA CYS A 49 0.06 5.25 9.88
C CYS A 49 0.06 3.72 9.70
N TYR A 50 0.90 3.07 10.50
CA TYR A 50 1.09 1.62 10.49
C TYR A 50 1.54 1.11 11.85
N LYS A 51 1.48 -0.20 12.09
CA LYS A 51 2.08 -0.85 13.25
C LYS A 51 3.23 -1.76 12.86
N GLY A 52 4.21 -1.88 13.76
CA GLY A 52 5.34 -2.78 13.62
C GLY A 52 6.58 -2.12 13.02
N LYS A 53 7.36 -2.91 12.29
CA LYS A 53 8.61 -2.47 11.67
C LYS A 53 8.56 -2.65 10.16
N ILE A 54 9.30 -1.85 9.45
CA ILE A 54 9.58 -2.05 8.04
C ILE A 54 10.90 -2.83 7.95
N ASP A 55 10.79 -4.16 7.99
CA ASP A 55 11.96 -5.04 8.08
C ASP A 55 12.61 -5.33 6.72
N ARG A 56 11.85 -5.22 5.62
CA ARG A 56 12.41 -5.45 4.28
C ARG A 56 13.19 -4.24 3.82
N TYR A 57 14.46 -4.46 3.48
CA TYR A 57 15.35 -3.40 3.00
C TYR A 57 14.78 -2.66 1.78
N SER A 58 14.20 -3.37 0.81
CA SER A 58 13.58 -2.74 -0.37
C SER A 58 12.36 -1.88 -0.04
N THR A 59 11.58 -2.25 0.97
CA THR A 59 10.43 -1.46 1.44
C THR A 59 10.88 -0.17 2.12
N ASP A 60 11.89 -0.26 3.00
CA ASP A 60 12.44 0.92 3.66
C ASP A 60 13.14 1.85 2.64
N LYS A 61 13.83 1.25 1.67
CA LYS A 61 14.44 1.99 0.56
C LYS A 61 13.41 2.71 -0.32
N LEU A 62 12.28 2.06 -0.61
CA LEU A 62 11.15 2.71 -1.29
C LEU A 62 10.67 3.93 -0.51
N ARG A 63 10.44 3.77 0.79
CA ARG A 63 10.01 4.84 1.69
C ARG A 63 10.98 6.03 1.67
N GLU A 64 12.28 5.76 1.77
CA GLU A 64 13.32 6.79 1.72
C GLU A 64 13.37 7.51 0.37
N LEU A 65 13.47 6.76 -0.75
CA LEU A 65 13.60 7.33 -2.09
C LEU A 65 12.37 8.14 -2.51
N MET A 66 11.19 7.73 -2.05
CA MET A 66 9.94 8.39 -2.35
C MET A 66 9.53 9.40 -1.27
N GLU A 67 10.39 9.66 -0.27
CA GLU A 67 10.14 10.61 0.81
C GLU A 67 8.74 10.41 1.44
N ILE A 68 8.39 9.15 1.77
CA ILE A 68 7.10 8.81 2.34
C ILE A 68 7.18 8.88 3.86
N GLU A 69 6.43 9.80 4.44
CA GLU A 69 6.30 9.92 5.89
C GLU A 69 5.26 8.91 6.40
N LEU A 70 5.70 8.00 7.25
CA LEU A 70 4.88 6.99 7.91
C LEU A 70 5.03 7.13 9.42
N LEU A 71 3.92 7.18 10.14
CA LEU A 71 3.93 7.22 11.59
C LEU A 71 3.53 5.87 12.19
N ASN A 72 4.27 5.44 13.21
CA ASN A 72 3.85 4.25 13.96
C ASN A 72 2.60 4.60 14.79
N VAL A 73 1.60 3.72 14.81
CA VAL A 73 0.37 3.94 15.58
C VAL A 73 0.64 4.08 17.09
N GLU A 74 1.75 3.54 17.59
CA GLU A 74 2.15 3.70 18.98
C GLU A 74 2.46 5.17 19.33
N ASP A 75 2.99 5.94 18.36
CA ASP A 75 3.25 7.37 18.52
C ASP A 75 1.95 8.20 18.43
N LEU A 76 0.90 7.66 17.82
CA LEU A 76 -0.40 8.29 17.63
C LEU A 76 -1.39 7.99 18.76
N SER A 77 -1.13 7.01 19.62
CA SER A 77 -2.07 6.51 20.62
C SER A 77 -2.59 7.56 21.62
N THR A 78 -1.85 8.66 21.80
CA THR A 78 -2.24 9.77 22.67
C THR A 78 -2.89 10.93 21.91
N ILE A 79 -2.96 10.87 20.58
CA ILE A 79 -3.43 11.96 19.71
C ILE A 79 -4.80 11.61 19.12
N LEU A 80 -5.00 10.31 18.77
CA LEU A 80 -6.24 9.81 18.15
C LEU A 80 -7.41 9.82 19.14
N THR A 81 -8.56 10.21 18.63
CA THR A 81 -9.85 10.22 19.33
C THR A 81 -10.88 9.41 18.54
N ASP A 82 -11.99 9.04 19.16
CA ASP A 82 -13.12 8.32 18.51
C ASP A 82 -13.77 9.16 17.38
N GLU A 83 -13.46 10.44 17.29
CA GLU A 83 -13.98 11.33 16.25
C GLU A 83 -13.08 11.41 15.01
N ASP A 84 -11.88 10.85 15.05
CA ASP A 84 -10.96 10.84 13.93
C ASP A 84 -11.39 9.82 12.90
N GLU A 85 -11.39 10.22 11.64
CA GLU A 85 -11.78 9.36 10.53
C GLU A 85 -10.57 8.60 9.98
N VAL A 86 -10.73 7.28 9.81
CA VAL A 86 -9.68 6.37 9.36
C VAL A 86 -10.06 5.74 8.02
N ILE A 87 -9.10 5.71 7.10
CA ILE A 87 -9.17 5.02 5.82
C ILE A 87 -8.24 3.81 5.90
N LEU A 88 -8.78 2.61 5.73
CA LEU A 88 -7.99 1.39 5.64
C LEU A 88 -7.58 1.15 4.18
N VAL A 89 -6.30 0.88 3.95
CA VAL A 89 -5.77 0.49 2.65
C VAL A 89 -4.98 -0.80 2.76
N ASP A 90 -5.22 -1.71 1.84
CA ASP A 90 -4.60 -3.03 1.78
C ASP A 90 -4.79 -3.84 3.07
N ALA A 91 -5.88 -3.59 3.76
CA ALA A 91 -6.26 -4.21 5.01
C ALA A 91 -7.75 -4.03 5.29
N GLN A 92 -8.30 -4.92 6.13
CA GLN A 92 -9.69 -4.87 6.57
C GLN A 92 -9.74 -4.95 8.10
N LYS A 93 -10.68 -4.22 8.71
CA LYS A 93 -10.93 -4.31 10.15
C LYS A 93 -11.28 -5.75 10.54
N GLY A 94 -10.74 -6.20 11.67
CA GLY A 94 -10.94 -7.56 12.18
C GLY A 94 -9.97 -8.60 11.63
N ASN A 95 -9.16 -8.28 10.64
CA ASN A 95 -8.10 -9.17 10.16
C ASN A 95 -6.95 -9.22 11.17
N SER A 96 -6.28 -10.39 11.27
CA SER A 96 -5.18 -10.59 12.23
C SER A 96 -3.92 -9.77 11.90
N ASN A 97 -3.81 -9.26 10.68
CA ASN A 97 -2.67 -8.48 10.21
C ASN A 97 -2.82 -6.96 10.39
N ILE A 98 -3.87 -6.49 11.06
CA ILE A 98 -4.08 -5.07 11.34
C ILE A 98 -4.44 -4.87 12.82
N VAL A 99 -3.86 -3.85 13.43
CA VAL A 99 -4.25 -3.43 14.78
C VAL A 99 -5.45 -2.48 14.69
N ASP A 100 -6.41 -2.65 15.58
CA ASP A 100 -7.49 -1.69 15.76
C ASP A 100 -6.95 -0.44 16.48
N ILE A 101 -7.12 0.73 15.86
CA ILE A 101 -6.72 2.00 16.46
C ILE A 101 -7.95 2.80 16.88
N THR A 102 -7.77 3.74 17.79
CA THR A 102 -8.83 4.69 18.13
C THR A 102 -9.21 5.52 16.91
N GLY A 103 -10.51 5.58 16.58
CA GLY A 103 -11.05 6.30 15.43
C GLY A 103 -12.23 5.58 14.80
N ASP A 104 -12.84 6.20 13.79
CA ASP A 104 -13.94 5.66 13.01
C ASP A 104 -13.40 5.21 11.65
N GLU A 105 -13.30 3.91 11.39
CA GLU A 105 -12.86 3.37 10.11
C GLU A 105 -13.99 3.49 9.07
N ILE A 106 -13.99 4.61 8.39
CA ILE A 106 -15.07 4.99 7.48
C ILE A 106 -14.95 4.41 6.07
N ILE A 107 -13.72 4.10 5.64
CA ILE A 107 -13.41 3.66 4.28
C ILE A 107 -12.48 2.47 4.33
N CYS A 108 -12.71 1.49 3.44
CA CYS A 108 -11.83 0.36 3.21
C CYS A 108 -11.59 0.17 1.72
N ILE A 109 -10.30 0.10 1.32
CA ILE A 109 -9.86 -0.18 -0.04
C ILE A 109 -8.89 -1.35 0.04
N ASP A 110 -9.24 -2.48 -0.57
CA ASP A 110 -8.47 -3.71 -0.42
C ASP A 110 -8.66 -4.66 -1.62
N HIS A 111 -7.71 -5.53 -1.82
CA HIS A 111 -7.78 -6.58 -2.83
C HIS A 111 -7.82 -8.01 -2.23
N HIS A 112 -7.82 -8.13 -0.92
CA HIS A 112 -7.98 -9.41 -0.24
C HIS A 112 -9.45 -9.84 -0.13
N PRO A 113 -9.74 -11.16 -0.03
CA PRO A 113 -11.10 -11.62 0.22
C PRO A 113 -11.73 -10.98 1.47
N GLU A 114 -12.99 -10.56 1.37
CA GLU A 114 -13.72 -10.01 2.49
C GLU A 114 -14.06 -11.14 3.50
N ASN A 115 -13.45 -11.08 4.69
CA ASN A 115 -13.66 -12.09 5.73
C ASN A 115 -14.86 -11.78 6.61
N GLU A 116 -15.00 -10.51 7.03
CA GLU A 116 -16.11 -10.06 7.87
C GLU A 116 -16.78 -8.84 7.24
N LYS A 117 -18.11 -8.78 7.32
CA LYS A 117 -18.86 -7.62 6.84
C LYS A 117 -18.80 -6.51 7.88
N PHE A 118 -17.99 -5.50 7.60
CA PHE A 118 -17.92 -4.31 8.42
C PHE A 118 -18.74 -3.16 7.78
N PRO A 119 -19.43 -2.31 8.58
CA PRO A 119 -20.29 -1.26 8.06
C PRO A 119 -19.50 0.02 7.69
N TYR A 120 -18.50 -0.10 6.82
CA TYR A 120 -17.82 1.08 6.27
C TYR A 120 -18.82 2.01 5.55
N ARG A 121 -18.61 3.32 5.61
CA ARG A 121 -19.38 4.27 4.82
C ARG A 121 -19.12 4.09 3.32
N PHE A 122 -17.90 3.69 2.97
CA PHE A 122 -17.50 3.28 1.63
C PHE A 122 -16.54 2.11 1.69
N LYS A 123 -16.74 1.13 0.82
CA LYS A 123 -15.78 0.04 0.63
C LYS A 123 -15.58 -0.25 -0.85
N ASP A 124 -14.35 -0.52 -1.22
CA ASP A 124 -13.94 -1.00 -2.53
C ASP A 124 -12.97 -2.17 -2.35
N ILE A 125 -13.56 -3.35 -2.18
CA ILE A 125 -12.84 -4.60 -1.94
C ILE A 125 -12.97 -5.46 -3.20
N ARG A 126 -11.83 -5.76 -3.85
CA ARG A 126 -11.78 -6.43 -5.16
C ARG A 126 -10.80 -7.61 -5.16
N PRO A 127 -11.22 -8.79 -4.70
CA PRO A 127 -10.36 -9.98 -4.62
C PRO A 127 -9.84 -10.50 -5.97
N GLU A 128 -10.44 -10.06 -7.07
CA GLU A 128 -10.02 -10.38 -8.43
C GLU A 128 -8.87 -9.52 -8.96
N VAL A 129 -8.48 -8.46 -8.25
CA VAL A 129 -7.39 -7.55 -8.63
C VAL A 129 -6.10 -7.99 -7.94
N GLY A 130 -4.99 -7.87 -8.64
CA GLY A 130 -3.70 -8.40 -8.19
C GLY A 130 -3.01 -7.58 -7.10
N ALA A 131 -3.39 -6.30 -6.93
CA ALA A 131 -2.80 -5.39 -5.93
C ALA A 131 -3.75 -4.26 -5.55
N CYS A 132 -3.69 -3.79 -4.31
CA CYS A 132 -4.43 -2.61 -3.86
C CYS A 132 -3.99 -1.34 -4.60
N ALA A 133 -2.69 -1.21 -4.92
CA ALA A 133 -2.14 -0.11 -5.72
C ALA A 133 -2.78 0.00 -7.10
N THR A 134 -3.26 -1.09 -7.69
CA THR A 134 -4.02 -1.09 -8.95
C THR A 134 -5.35 -0.37 -8.79
N ILE A 135 -6.08 -0.63 -7.70
CA ILE A 135 -7.37 0.02 -7.41
C ILE A 135 -7.15 1.53 -7.23
N VAL A 136 -6.11 1.88 -6.49
CA VAL A 136 -5.74 3.28 -6.24
C VAL A 136 -5.32 3.99 -7.54
N ALA A 137 -4.49 3.35 -8.38
CA ALA A 137 -4.10 3.89 -9.68
C ALA A 137 -5.34 4.19 -10.56
N GLN A 138 -6.33 3.30 -10.57
CA GLN A 138 -7.57 3.51 -11.30
C GLN A 138 -8.28 4.78 -10.85
N TYR A 139 -8.28 5.12 -9.57
CA TYR A 139 -8.91 6.36 -9.08
C TYR A 139 -8.31 7.61 -9.69
N PHE A 140 -7.00 7.66 -9.89
CA PHE A 140 -6.34 8.79 -10.57
C PHE A 140 -6.83 8.93 -12.02
N PHE A 141 -6.83 7.83 -12.76
CA PHE A 141 -7.22 7.86 -14.17
C PHE A 141 -8.71 8.12 -14.38
N GLU A 142 -9.59 7.60 -13.53
CA GLU A 142 -11.03 7.87 -13.59
C GLU A 142 -11.35 9.35 -13.35
N ASN A 143 -10.56 10.03 -12.55
CA ASN A 143 -10.79 11.44 -12.18
C ASN A 143 -9.95 12.41 -12.98
N ASN A 144 -9.12 11.93 -13.91
CA ASN A 144 -8.15 12.72 -14.64
C ASN A 144 -7.23 13.54 -13.68
N ILE A 145 -6.87 12.95 -12.54
CA ILE A 145 -5.91 13.53 -11.62
C ILE A 145 -4.50 13.29 -12.19
N PRO A 146 -3.69 14.33 -12.37
CA PRO A 146 -2.33 14.15 -12.82
C PRO A 146 -1.54 13.24 -11.86
N MET A 147 -0.82 12.30 -12.41
CA MET A 147 0.06 11.42 -11.66
C MET A 147 1.50 11.82 -11.98
N ASP A 148 2.23 12.25 -10.97
CA ASP A 148 3.63 12.56 -11.14
C ASP A 148 4.50 11.29 -11.13
N ARG A 149 5.78 11.44 -11.47
CA ARG A 149 6.75 10.34 -11.55
C ARG A 149 6.86 9.58 -10.23
N ARG A 150 6.82 10.29 -9.11
CA ARG A 150 6.92 9.71 -7.77
C ARG A 150 5.76 8.75 -7.49
N ILE A 151 4.52 9.19 -7.74
CA ILE A 151 3.32 8.39 -7.52
C ILE A 151 3.26 7.22 -8.51
N ALA A 152 3.50 7.48 -9.79
CA ALA A 152 3.50 6.44 -10.82
C ALA A 152 4.51 5.32 -10.51
N THR A 153 5.73 5.69 -10.12
CA THR A 153 6.79 4.74 -9.76
C THR A 153 6.41 3.92 -8.52
N THR A 154 5.90 4.58 -7.49
CA THR A 154 5.53 3.91 -6.24
C THR A 154 4.39 2.92 -6.46
N LEU A 155 3.31 3.34 -7.14
CA LEU A 155 2.17 2.45 -7.45
C LEU A 155 2.60 1.30 -8.37
N THR A 156 3.42 1.58 -9.40
CA THR A 156 3.96 0.53 -10.28
C THR A 156 4.76 -0.51 -9.48
N TYR A 157 5.59 -0.07 -8.54
CA TYR A 157 6.36 -0.97 -7.69
C TYR A 157 5.47 -1.81 -6.77
N GLY A 158 4.44 -1.22 -6.15
CA GLY A 158 3.44 -1.94 -5.36
C GLY A 158 2.78 -3.06 -6.16
N VAL A 159 2.23 -2.75 -7.33
CA VAL A 159 1.62 -3.76 -8.23
C VAL A 159 2.60 -4.88 -8.59
N ARG A 160 3.85 -4.53 -8.93
CA ARG A 160 4.85 -5.54 -9.32
C ARG A 160 5.24 -6.47 -8.18
N ILE A 161 5.38 -5.96 -6.97
CA ILE A 161 5.76 -6.77 -5.81
C ILE A 161 4.63 -7.73 -5.44
N ASP A 162 3.39 -7.25 -5.34
CA ASP A 162 2.30 -8.10 -4.90
C ASP A 162 1.88 -9.14 -5.95
N THR A 163 1.99 -8.80 -7.23
CA THR A 163 1.78 -9.74 -8.32
C THR A 163 3.00 -10.61 -8.65
N ASN A 164 4.08 -10.51 -7.87
CA ASN A 164 5.36 -11.18 -8.13
C ASN A 164 5.81 -10.98 -9.59
N ASN A 165 5.96 -9.72 -10.00
CA ASN A 165 6.30 -9.33 -11.36
C ASN A 165 5.36 -9.93 -12.43
N LEU A 166 4.04 -9.84 -12.18
CA LEU A 166 2.97 -10.33 -13.06
C LEU A 166 2.92 -11.86 -13.21
N SER A 167 3.48 -12.59 -12.26
CA SER A 167 3.46 -14.07 -12.27
C SER A 167 2.42 -14.68 -11.33
N ARG A 168 1.76 -13.88 -10.48
CA ARG A 168 0.80 -14.36 -9.49
C ARG A 168 -0.40 -13.42 -9.35
N GLY A 169 -1.61 -13.95 -9.42
CA GLY A 169 -2.86 -13.23 -9.11
C GLY A 169 -3.21 -12.06 -10.03
N VAL A 170 -2.58 -11.97 -11.19
CA VAL A 170 -2.71 -10.83 -12.11
C VAL A 170 -4.09 -10.75 -12.76
N SER A 171 -4.69 -9.58 -12.73
CA SER A 171 -5.90 -9.24 -13.47
C SER A 171 -5.59 -8.39 -14.72
N LYS A 172 -6.60 -8.26 -15.58
CA LYS A 172 -6.50 -7.34 -16.75
C LYS A 172 -6.35 -5.89 -16.31
N LEU A 173 -6.93 -5.53 -15.15
CA LEU A 173 -6.84 -4.18 -14.61
C LEU A 173 -5.40 -3.85 -14.19
N ASP A 174 -4.67 -4.80 -13.60
CA ASP A 174 -3.26 -4.59 -13.24
C ASP A 174 -2.43 -4.26 -14.47
N ILE A 175 -2.60 -5.01 -15.54
CA ILE A 175 -1.91 -4.77 -16.82
C ILE A 175 -2.29 -3.39 -17.40
N GLU A 176 -3.58 -3.04 -17.38
CA GLU A 176 -4.05 -1.74 -17.88
C GLU A 176 -3.45 -0.59 -17.09
N MET A 177 -3.45 -0.67 -15.76
CA MET A 177 -2.91 0.41 -14.92
C MET A 177 -1.40 0.55 -15.09
N LEU A 178 -0.65 -0.57 -15.14
CA LEU A 178 0.78 -0.54 -15.43
C LEU A 178 1.08 0.08 -16.79
N TYR A 179 0.31 -0.26 -17.82
CA TYR A 179 0.47 0.35 -19.13
C TYR A 179 0.21 1.86 -19.11
N ARG A 180 -0.81 2.31 -18.40
CA ARG A 180 -1.15 3.74 -18.30
C ARG A 180 -0.16 4.55 -17.46
N MET A 181 0.51 3.94 -16.50
CA MET A 181 1.56 4.57 -15.69
C MET A 181 2.94 4.54 -16.37
N PHE A 182 3.09 3.79 -17.47
CA PHE A 182 4.38 3.44 -18.07
C PHE A 182 5.26 4.65 -18.36
N ASP A 183 4.71 5.68 -19.02
CA ASP A 183 5.48 6.84 -19.45
C ASP A 183 5.93 7.75 -18.29
N GLU A 184 5.20 7.72 -17.17
CA GLU A 184 5.52 8.52 -15.98
C GLU A 184 6.40 7.77 -14.97
N CYS A 185 6.58 6.46 -15.13
CA CYS A 185 7.31 5.62 -14.19
C CYS A 185 8.83 5.75 -14.34
N ASP A 186 9.53 5.78 -13.21
CA ASP A 186 10.99 5.71 -13.16
C ASP A 186 11.47 4.26 -13.03
N TYR A 187 11.77 3.64 -14.17
CA TYR A 187 12.20 2.24 -14.20
C TYR A 187 13.61 2.01 -13.66
N GLU A 188 14.45 3.04 -13.58
CA GLU A 188 15.77 2.93 -12.94
C GLU A 188 15.62 2.75 -11.43
N VAL A 189 14.69 3.50 -10.84
CA VAL A 189 14.33 3.35 -9.41
C VAL A 189 13.73 1.98 -9.15
N ILE A 190 12.79 1.52 -9.98
CA ILE A 190 12.20 0.18 -9.83
C ILE A 190 13.28 -0.91 -9.90
N HIS A 191 14.15 -0.83 -10.88
CA HIS A 191 15.26 -1.77 -11.02
C HIS A 191 16.20 -1.76 -9.81
N MET A 192 16.50 -0.58 -9.29
CA MET A 192 17.29 -0.43 -8.06
C MET A 192 16.58 -1.13 -6.87
N LEU A 193 15.29 -0.88 -6.67
CA LEU A 193 14.51 -1.48 -5.57
C LEU A 193 14.45 -3.01 -5.70
N GLU A 194 14.24 -3.54 -6.89
CA GLU A 194 14.18 -4.98 -7.15
C GLU A 194 15.51 -5.70 -6.87
N ASN A 195 16.63 -5.01 -7.14
CA ASN A 195 17.96 -5.57 -6.90
C ASN A 195 18.51 -5.28 -5.48
N SER A 196 17.80 -4.51 -4.67
CA SER A 196 18.19 -4.14 -3.30
C SER A 196 17.51 -5.03 -2.24
N ASN A 197 17.17 -6.28 -2.57
CA ASN A 197 16.40 -7.15 -1.69
C ASN A 197 17.20 -7.82 -0.59
N LEU A 198 18.54 -7.73 -0.61
CA LEU A 198 19.42 -8.39 0.34
C LEU A 198 20.34 -7.38 1.03
N CYS A 199 20.27 -7.33 2.34
CA CYS A 199 21.29 -6.65 3.15
C CYS A 199 22.47 -7.60 3.44
N PHE A 200 23.52 -7.09 4.05
CA PHE A 200 24.69 -7.89 4.39
C PHE A 200 24.36 -9.07 5.31
N ASP A 201 23.48 -8.87 6.27
CA ASP A 201 23.05 -9.92 7.20
C ASP A 201 22.28 -11.03 6.51
N ASP A 202 21.44 -10.69 5.51
CA ASP A 202 20.77 -11.68 4.65
C ASP A 202 21.79 -12.52 3.88
N LEU A 203 22.81 -11.88 3.31
CA LEU A 203 23.88 -12.60 2.58
C LEU A 203 24.65 -13.54 3.51
N MET A 204 24.92 -13.14 4.75
CA MET A 204 25.54 -14.00 5.77
C MET A 204 24.66 -15.18 6.15
N ALA A 205 23.33 -14.95 6.28
CA ALA A 205 22.36 -16.01 6.52
C ALA A 205 22.31 -17.02 5.36
N TYR A 206 22.27 -16.53 4.12
CA TYR A 206 22.36 -17.39 2.93
C TYR A 206 23.65 -18.19 2.87
N SER A 207 24.78 -17.55 3.14
CA SER A 207 26.09 -18.23 3.19
C SER A 207 26.12 -19.36 4.21
N SER A 208 25.56 -19.12 5.41
CA SER A 208 25.44 -20.14 6.45
C SER A 208 24.53 -21.30 6.02
N ALA A 209 23.37 -20.97 5.44
CA ALA A 209 22.41 -21.96 4.96
C ALA A 209 23.02 -22.83 3.84
N ILE A 210 23.70 -22.22 2.86
CA ILE A 210 24.38 -22.95 1.78
C ILE A 210 25.47 -23.89 2.34
N SER A 211 26.23 -23.41 3.34
CA SER A 211 27.31 -24.20 3.97
C SER A 211 26.78 -25.37 4.79
N SER A 212 25.50 -25.35 5.17
CA SER A 212 24.88 -26.45 5.95
C SER A 212 24.13 -27.48 5.08
N ILE A 213 24.17 -27.33 3.73
CA ILE A 213 23.52 -28.28 2.83
C ILE A 213 24.27 -29.63 2.90
N GLU A 214 23.53 -30.67 3.24
CA GLU A 214 23.97 -32.06 3.10
C GLU A 214 23.25 -32.70 1.91
N VAL A 215 24.02 -33.32 1.03
CA VAL A 215 23.50 -34.08 -0.09
C VAL A 215 23.41 -35.54 0.29
N TYR A 216 22.24 -36.11 0.29
CA TYR A 216 22.02 -37.54 0.49
C TYR A 216 21.80 -38.17 -0.90
N ASP A 217 22.71 -39.08 -1.29
CA ASP A 217 22.53 -39.92 -2.47
C ASP A 217 21.51 -41.02 -2.12
N ASP A 218 20.44 -41.15 -2.93
CA ASP A 218 19.48 -42.26 -2.87
C ASP A 218 19.99 -43.51 -3.59
#